data_224ca0180245313214da530ea06c1239
#
_entry.id   224ca0180245313214da530ea06c1239
#
_cell.length_a   1.000
_cell.length_b   1.000
_cell.length_c   1.000
_cell.angle_alpha   90.00
_cell.angle_beta   90.00
_cell.angle_gamma   90.00
#
_symmetry.space_group_name_H-M   'P 1'
#
loop_
_entity.id
_entity.type
_entity.pdbx_description
1 polymer ?
#
loop_
_entity_poly.entity_id
_entity_poly.type
_entity_poly.pdbx_seq_one_letter_code
_entity_poly.pdbx_strand_id
1 'polypeptide(L)'
;MEQVYLFLDSNPWISILFFAALQLWAFIPTLRKLDKFKGFFSNSENWKVEEKESGYAIHVENSSEDLTELVGEINEYLEKNEGTTDFGIIKDKVENRLESLHEDATSKISFPTYLGLMGTFFGVWIGLQSFKIGVDKAGVSDEVVSALIGGVIVSMVTSLIGLVLMMWGNAKAGDVLKKVEGDK
;
A
#
# COMPACT_ATOMS: atom_id res chain seq x y z
N MET A 1 -4.68 -3.93 35.52
CA MET A 1 -4.33 -4.64 34.29
C MET A 1 -5.19 -5.88 34.07
N GLU A 2 -5.40 -6.70 35.07
CA GLU A 2 -6.23 -7.91 34.99
C GLU A 2 -7.64 -7.65 34.41
N GLN A 3 -8.32 -6.59 34.84
CA GLN A 3 -9.64 -6.21 34.35
C GLN A 3 -9.66 -5.89 32.85
N VAL A 4 -8.56 -5.35 32.30
CA VAL A 4 -8.44 -5.04 30.87
C VAL A 4 -8.35 -6.32 30.05
N TYR A 5 -7.60 -7.31 30.52
CA TYR A 5 -7.53 -8.62 29.83
C TYR A 5 -8.88 -9.35 29.82
N LEU A 6 -9.55 -9.39 30.96
CA LEU A 6 -10.87 -10.01 31.07
C LEU A 6 -11.93 -9.29 30.21
N PHE A 7 -11.83 -7.96 30.09
CA PHE A 7 -12.71 -7.17 29.22
C PHE A 7 -12.46 -7.46 27.74
N LEU A 8 -11.21 -7.51 27.30
CA LEU A 8 -10.85 -7.81 25.91
C LEU A 8 -11.19 -9.25 25.52
N ASP A 9 -11.04 -10.16 26.47
CA ASP A 9 -11.38 -11.57 26.29
C ASP A 9 -12.89 -11.79 26.16
N SER A 10 -13.68 -11.13 27.02
CA SER A 10 -15.16 -11.17 26.91
C SER A 10 -15.68 -10.44 25.67
N ASN A 11 -14.85 -9.61 24.99
CA ASN A 11 -15.24 -8.85 23.81
C ASN A 11 -14.19 -8.96 22.68
N PRO A 12 -13.92 -10.14 22.14
CA PRO A 12 -12.86 -10.36 21.14
C PRO A 12 -13.04 -9.50 19.88
N TRP A 13 -14.29 -9.15 19.56
CA TRP A 13 -14.63 -8.28 18.42
C TRP A 13 -14.00 -6.88 18.50
N ILE A 14 -13.75 -6.34 19.71
CA ILE A 14 -13.10 -5.05 19.90
C ILE A 14 -11.67 -5.11 19.38
N SER A 15 -10.93 -6.16 19.71
CA SER A 15 -9.57 -6.38 19.22
C SER A 15 -9.54 -6.56 17.71
N ILE A 16 -10.46 -7.35 17.14
CA ILE A 16 -10.58 -7.56 15.70
C ILE A 16 -10.86 -6.23 14.99
N LEU A 17 -11.85 -5.46 15.45
CA LEU A 17 -12.21 -4.17 14.86
C LEU A 17 -11.06 -3.16 14.95
N PHE A 18 -10.33 -3.12 16.05
CA PHE A 18 -9.16 -2.25 16.21
C PHE A 18 -8.08 -2.58 15.17
N PHE A 19 -7.69 -3.84 15.05
CA PHE A 19 -6.68 -4.23 14.07
C PHE A 19 -7.17 -4.08 12.63
N ALA A 20 -8.44 -4.38 12.34
CA ALA A 20 -9.02 -4.16 11.02
C ALA A 20 -9.02 -2.67 10.63
N ALA A 21 -9.39 -1.79 11.57
CA ALA A 21 -9.35 -0.35 11.34
C ALA A 21 -7.91 0.15 11.10
N LEU A 22 -6.94 -0.36 11.86
CA LEU A 22 -5.53 -0.03 11.70
C LEU A 22 -4.98 -0.48 10.35
N GLN A 23 -5.33 -1.70 9.91
CA GLN A 23 -4.94 -2.25 8.61
C GLN A 23 -5.55 -1.44 7.46
N LEU A 24 -6.84 -1.09 7.55
CA LEU A 24 -7.51 -0.26 6.55
C LEU A 24 -6.90 1.15 6.51
N TRP A 25 -6.66 1.75 7.65
CA TRP A 25 -6.01 3.06 7.73
C TRP A 25 -4.63 3.07 7.07
N ALA A 26 -3.83 2.04 7.31
CA ALA A 26 -2.51 1.89 6.69
C ALA A 26 -2.58 1.59 5.18
N PHE A 27 -3.67 0.97 4.70
CA PHE A 27 -3.85 0.58 3.30
C PHE A 27 -4.37 1.72 2.41
N ILE A 28 -5.17 2.63 2.94
CA ILE A 28 -5.75 3.77 2.19
C ILE A 28 -4.69 4.61 1.45
N PRO A 29 -3.56 5.01 2.06
CA PRO A 29 -2.52 5.76 1.36
C PRO A 29 -1.95 5.02 0.14
N THR A 30 -1.79 3.70 0.24
CA THR A 30 -1.32 2.85 -0.86
C THR A 30 -2.29 2.89 -2.05
N LEU A 31 -3.60 2.77 -1.78
CA LEU A 31 -4.61 2.87 -2.83
C LEU A 31 -4.58 4.24 -3.53
N ARG A 32 -4.43 5.33 -2.77
CA ARG A 32 -4.33 6.68 -3.33
C ARG A 32 -3.10 6.87 -4.22
N LYS A 33 -1.96 6.29 -3.83
CA LYS A 33 -0.74 6.32 -4.65
C LYS A 33 -0.92 5.53 -5.95
N LEU A 34 -1.54 4.35 -5.89
CA LEU A 34 -1.86 3.57 -7.09
C LEU A 34 -2.82 4.31 -8.04
N ASP A 35 -3.81 5.02 -7.49
CA ASP A 35 -4.73 5.81 -8.32
C ASP A 35 -4.02 7.02 -8.97
N LYS A 36 -3.07 7.66 -8.29
CA LYS A 36 -2.21 8.70 -8.88
C LYS A 36 -1.33 8.13 -9.99
N PHE A 37 -0.69 6.99 -9.76
CA PHE A 37 0.13 6.32 -10.77
C PHE A 37 -0.67 5.92 -12.01
N LYS A 38 -1.91 5.43 -11.83
CA LYS A 38 -2.84 5.14 -12.94
C LYS A 38 -3.14 6.36 -13.81
N GLY A 39 -3.17 7.56 -13.23
CA GLY A 39 -3.44 8.81 -13.93
C GLY A 39 -2.20 9.46 -14.58
N PHE A 40 -1.04 8.84 -14.50
CA PHE A 40 0.22 9.46 -14.93
C PHE A 40 0.19 9.90 -16.42
N PHE A 41 -0.31 9.05 -17.32
CA PHE A 41 -0.46 9.36 -18.75
C PHE A 41 -1.89 9.69 -19.19
N SER A 42 -2.83 9.92 -18.27
CA SER A 42 -4.27 10.04 -18.60
C SER A 42 -4.64 11.20 -19.52
N ASN A 43 -3.73 12.14 -19.76
CA ASN A 43 -3.95 13.33 -20.59
C ASN A 43 -2.98 13.43 -21.79
N SER A 44 -2.52 12.30 -22.32
CA SER A 44 -1.59 12.28 -23.45
C SER A 44 -2.09 13.00 -24.72
N GLU A 45 -3.41 13.13 -24.88
CA GLU A 45 -4.03 13.88 -25.98
C GLU A 45 -3.74 15.41 -25.93
N ASN A 46 -3.36 15.93 -24.77
CA ASN A 46 -3.07 17.36 -24.55
C ASN A 46 -1.59 17.71 -24.66
N TRP A 47 -0.77 16.77 -25.10
CA TRP A 47 0.65 17.03 -25.27
C TRP A 47 0.89 17.79 -26.56
N LYS A 48 1.63 18.90 -26.44
CA LYS A 48 2.02 19.74 -27.58
C LYS A 48 3.53 19.75 -27.69
N VAL A 49 4.02 19.56 -28.91
CA VAL A 49 5.44 19.74 -29.22
C VAL A 49 5.57 21.11 -29.87
N GLU A 50 6.34 22.00 -29.25
CA GLU A 50 6.65 23.32 -29.77
C GLU A 50 8.08 23.35 -30.31
N GLU A 51 8.23 23.86 -31.52
CA GLU A 51 9.53 24.11 -32.13
C GLU A 51 10.06 25.46 -31.60
N LYS A 52 11.25 25.42 -30.96
CA LYS A 52 11.97 26.60 -30.51
C LYS A 52 13.24 26.81 -31.34
N GLU A 53 13.82 27.99 -31.28
CA GLU A 53 15.08 28.31 -31.98
C GLU A 53 16.23 27.34 -31.60
N SER A 54 16.20 26.72 -30.42
CA SER A 54 17.18 25.77 -29.89
C SER A 54 16.79 24.31 -30.01
N GLY A 55 15.67 23.96 -30.68
CA GLY A 55 15.17 22.56 -30.81
C GLY A 55 13.70 22.41 -30.50
N TYR A 56 13.30 21.24 -29.99
CA TYR A 56 11.93 20.92 -29.65
C TYR A 56 11.69 20.95 -28.14
N ALA A 57 10.56 21.48 -27.72
CA ALA A 57 10.11 21.42 -26.33
C ALA A 57 8.74 20.74 -26.24
N ILE A 58 8.57 19.88 -25.23
CA ILE A 58 7.31 19.21 -24.93
C ILE A 58 6.57 20.07 -23.90
N HIS A 59 5.32 20.39 -24.20
CA HIS A 59 4.43 21.11 -23.29
C HIS A 59 3.27 20.22 -22.90
N VAL A 60 2.98 20.12 -21.60
CA VAL A 60 1.90 19.28 -21.07
C VAL A 60 1.00 20.15 -20.22
N GLU A 61 -0.27 20.27 -20.61
CA GLU A 61 -1.28 21.02 -19.88
C GLU A 61 -2.05 20.09 -18.92
N ASN A 62 -2.34 20.55 -17.70
CA ASN A 62 -3.10 19.80 -16.67
C ASN A 62 -2.50 18.42 -16.31
N SER A 63 -1.18 18.34 -16.22
CA SER A 63 -0.46 17.13 -15.84
C SER A 63 -0.24 17.00 -14.33
N SER A 64 0.10 15.79 -13.89
CA SER A 64 0.59 15.56 -12.54
C SER A 64 1.94 16.24 -12.31
N GLU A 65 2.26 16.59 -11.07
CA GLU A 65 3.55 17.18 -10.69
C GLU A 65 4.72 16.31 -11.16
N ASP A 66 4.60 14.98 -10.96
CA ASP A 66 5.60 13.99 -11.39
C ASP A 66 5.82 13.98 -12.92
N LEU A 67 4.75 14.14 -13.71
CA LEU A 67 4.85 14.20 -15.16
C LEU A 67 5.46 15.54 -15.62
N THR A 68 5.11 16.64 -14.96
CA THR A 68 5.68 17.95 -15.24
C THR A 68 7.19 17.98 -14.99
N GLU A 69 7.63 17.35 -13.90
CA GLU A 69 9.05 17.19 -13.57
C GLU A 69 9.79 16.37 -14.63
N LEU A 70 9.23 15.20 -15.02
CA LEU A 70 9.80 14.35 -16.06
C LEU A 70 9.93 15.09 -17.40
N VAL A 71 8.87 15.81 -17.82
CA VAL A 71 8.89 16.60 -19.06
C VAL A 71 9.91 17.73 -18.97
N GLY A 72 10.07 18.36 -17.79
CA GLY A 72 11.11 19.35 -17.54
C GLY A 72 12.52 18.78 -17.75
N GLU A 73 12.79 17.60 -17.19
CA GLU A 73 14.07 16.89 -17.37
C GLU A 73 14.35 16.50 -18.84
N ILE A 74 13.29 16.09 -19.56
CA ILE A 74 13.42 15.78 -20.99
C ILE A 74 13.71 17.04 -21.80
N ASN A 75 13.01 18.15 -21.52
CA ASN A 75 13.22 19.41 -22.21
C ASN A 75 14.65 19.97 -21.95
N GLU A 76 15.15 19.88 -20.71
CA GLU A 76 16.54 20.26 -20.38
C GLU A 76 17.57 19.41 -21.16
N TYR A 77 17.28 18.10 -21.32
CA TYR A 77 18.12 17.22 -22.12
C TYR A 77 18.11 17.61 -23.60
N LEU A 78 16.92 17.91 -24.15
CA LEU A 78 16.76 18.32 -25.56
C LEU A 78 17.50 19.65 -25.84
N GLU A 79 17.41 20.62 -24.93
CA GLU A 79 18.07 21.91 -25.05
C GLU A 79 19.60 21.79 -25.02
N LYS A 80 20.15 20.95 -24.11
CA LYS A 80 21.61 20.74 -24.00
C LYS A 80 22.23 20.02 -25.21
N ASN A 81 21.47 19.26 -25.95
CA ASN A 81 21.98 18.45 -27.06
C ASN A 81 21.66 19.03 -28.45
N GLU A 82 21.25 20.31 -28.53
CA GLU A 82 21.01 21.05 -29.79
C GLU A 82 20.18 20.25 -30.82
N GLY A 83 19.17 19.50 -30.35
CA GLY A 83 18.29 18.72 -31.21
C GLY A 83 18.87 17.36 -31.68
N THR A 84 20.10 17.00 -31.31
CA THR A 84 20.62 15.64 -31.54
C THR A 84 20.10 14.72 -30.43
N THR A 85 18.94 14.11 -30.67
CA THR A 85 18.23 13.34 -29.64
C THR A 85 18.57 11.88 -29.74
N ASP A 86 19.21 11.32 -28.69
CA ASP A 86 19.21 9.86 -28.50
C ASP A 86 17.92 9.45 -27.82
N PHE A 87 17.02 8.86 -28.61
CA PHE A 87 15.72 8.37 -28.15
C PHE A 87 15.88 7.31 -27.05
N GLY A 88 16.97 6.55 -27.03
CA GLY A 88 17.30 5.58 -25.98
C GLY A 88 17.38 6.24 -24.61
N ILE A 89 18.05 7.39 -24.50
CA ILE A 89 18.21 8.13 -23.24
C ILE A 89 16.86 8.65 -22.72
N ILE A 90 16.00 9.15 -23.63
CA ILE A 90 14.67 9.63 -23.24
C ILE A 90 13.82 8.46 -22.76
N LYS A 91 13.84 7.35 -23.48
CA LYS A 91 13.14 6.14 -23.12
C LYS A 91 13.58 5.63 -21.74
N ASP A 92 14.89 5.55 -21.51
CA ASP A 92 15.44 5.11 -20.21
C ASP A 92 15.03 6.03 -19.06
N LYS A 93 15.00 7.36 -19.27
CA LYS A 93 14.50 8.32 -18.27
C LYS A 93 13.04 8.07 -17.91
N VAL A 94 12.19 7.87 -18.93
CA VAL A 94 10.76 7.57 -18.74
C VAL A 94 10.58 6.25 -17.99
N GLU A 95 11.28 5.20 -18.38
CA GLU A 95 11.19 3.87 -17.76
C GLU A 95 11.66 3.90 -16.32
N ASN A 96 12.80 4.52 -16.03
CA ASN A 96 13.31 4.69 -14.66
C ASN A 96 12.34 5.47 -13.78
N ARG A 97 11.71 6.54 -14.31
CA ARG A 97 10.72 7.31 -13.55
C ARG A 97 9.46 6.48 -13.24
N LEU A 98 8.96 5.73 -14.23
CA LEU A 98 7.82 4.84 -14.06
C LEU A 98 8.10 3.74 -13.04
N GLU A 99 9.28 3.12 -13.10
CA GLU A 99 9.70 2.10 -12.14
C GLU A 99 9.75 2.67 -10.73
N SER A 100 10.39 3.83 -10.54
CA SER A 100 10.46 4.52 -9.25
C SER A 100 9.07 4.85 -8.68
N LEU A 101 8.15 5.36 -9.50
CA LEU A 101 6.78 5.67 -9.09
C LEU A 101 5.99 4.41 -8.75
N HIS A 102 6.19 3.32 -9.52
CA HIS A 102 5.58 2.03 -9.24
C HIS A 102 6.10 1.44 -7.91
N GLU A 103 7.40 1.47 -7.68
CA GLU A 103 8.01 1.02 -6.43
C GLU A 103 7.48 1.83 -5.23
N ASP A 104 7.41 3.17 -5.33
CA ASP A 104 6.84 4.00 -4.26
C ASP A 104 5.37 3.69 -3.99
N ALA A 105 4.57 3.49 -5.05
CA ALA A 105 3.16 3.15 -4.92
C ALA A 105 2.94 1.76 -4.29
N THR A 106 3.83 0.80 -4.56
CA THR A 106 3.70 -0.61 -4.10
C THR A 106 4.44 -0.90 -2.80
N SER A 107 5.40 -0.07 -2.40
CA SER A 107 6.29 -0.27 -1.25
C SER A 107 5.57 -0.64 0.05
N LYS A 108 4.34 -0.17 0.25
CA LYS A 108 3.55 -0.39 1.48
C LYS A 108 2.41 -1.39 1.31
N ILE A 109 2.30 -2.08 0.19
CA ILE A 109 1.22 -3.07 -0.06
C ILE A 109 1.25 -4.20 0.97
N SER A 110 2.43 -4.62 1.43
CA SER A 110 2.59 -5.68 2.42
C SER A 110 2.33 -5.23 3.87
N PHE A 111 2.19 -3.92 4.12
CA PHE A 111 2.06 -3.39 5.48
C PHE A 111 0.84 -3.92 6.25
N PRO A 112 -0.36 -4.07 5.63
CA PRO A 112 -1.51 -4.70 6.29
C PRO A 112 -1.22 -6.12 6.78
N THR A 113 -0.42 -6.90 6.07
CA THR A 113 -0.03 -8.26 6.48
C THR A 113 0.83 -8.24 7.76
N TYR A 114 1.77 -7.28 7.86
CA TYR A 114 2.56 -7.14 9.09
C TYR A 114 1.69 -6.73 10.29
N LEU A 115 0.70 -5.86 10.07
CA LEU A 115 -0.27 -5.50 11.10
C LEU A 115 -1.17 -6.70 11.46
N GLY A 116 -1.52 -7.54 10.49
CA GLY A 116 -2.23 -8.81 10.73
C GLY A 116 -1.41 -9.77 11.60
N LEU A 117 -0.10 -9.88 11.33
CA LEU A 117 0.81 -10.68 12.14
C LEU A 117 0.95 -10.11 13.58
N MET A 118 1.02 -8.78 13.74
CA MET A 118 0.97 -8.17 15.07
C MET A 118 -0.34 -8.52 15.81
N GLY A 119 -1.48 -8.48 15.10
CA GLY A 119 -2.77 -8.90 15.65
C GLY A 119 -2.78 -10.36 16.06
N THR A 120 -2.07 -11.23 15.32
CA THR A 120 -1.89 -12.65 15.67
C THR A 120 -1.15 -12.81 17.00
N PHE A 121 0.01 -12.16 17.15
CA PHE A 121 0.75 -12.21 18.41
C PHE A 121 -0.05 -11.63 19.59
N PHE A 122 -0.76 -10.53 19.35
CA PHE A 122 -1.58 -9.89 20.36
C PHE A 122 -2.75 -10.77 20.80
N GLY A 123 -3.46 -11.41 19.86
CA GLY A 123 -4.56 -12.32 20.15
C GLY A 123 -4.11 -13.55 20.94
N VAL A 124 -3.01 -14.19 20.51
CA VAL A 124 -2.42 -15.33 21.25
C VAL A 124 -2.00 -14.89 22.66
N TRP A 125 -1.36 -13.74 22.78
CA TRP A 125 -0.90 -13.24 24.08
C TRP A 125 -2.07 -12.98 25.03
N ILE A 126 -3.14 -12.32 24.59
CA ILE A 126 -4.36 -12.12 25.38
C ILE A 126 -4.95 -13.48 25.81
N GLY A 127 -5.15 -14.40 24.85
CA GLY A 127 -5.71 -15.71 25.15
C GLY A 127 -4.91 -16.48 26.19
N LEU A 128 -3.57 -16.47 26.10
CA LEU A 128 -2.70 -17.10 27.10
C LEU A 128 -2.76 -16.42 28.46
N GLN A 129 -2.83 -15.09 28.53
CA GLN A 129 -2.97 -14.37 29.80
C GLN A 129 -4.33 -14.66 30.46
N SER A 130 -5.43 -14.64 29.69
CA SER A 130 -6.75 -14.96 30.19
C SER A 130 -6.83 -16.40 30.68
N PHE A 131 -6.25 -17.34 29.92
CA PHE A 131 -6.13 -18.74 30.33
C PHE A 131 -5.38 -18.89 31.67
N LYS A 132 -4.20 -18.28 31.81
CA LYS A 132 -3.42 -18.31 33.03
C LYS A 132 -4.20 -17.78 34.24
N ILE A 133 -4.81 -16.59 34.11
CA ILE A 133 -5.60 -15.97 35.16
C ILE A 133 -6.78 -16.88 35.56
N GLY A 134 -7.45 -17.49 34.57
CA GLY A 134 -8.55 -18.40 34.81
C GLY A 134 -8.14 -19.66 35.56
N VAL A 135 -7.04 -20.29 35.14
CA VAL A 135 -6.50 -21.49 35.81
C VAL A 135 -6.08 -21.20 37.27
N ASP A 136 -5.43 -20.07 37.52
CA ASP A 136 -5.00 -19.67 38.87
C ASP A 136 -6.20 -19.43 39.82
N LYS A 137 -7.37 -19.00 39.31
CA LYS A 137 -8.57 -18.70 40.11
C LYS A 137 -9.51 -19.89 40.32
N ALA A 138 -9.75 -20.67 39.27
CA ALA A 138 -10.82 -21.67 39.23
C ALA A 138 -10.37 -23.07 38.74
N GLY A 139 -9.08 -23.22 38.43
CA GLY A 139 -8.59 -24.42 37.74
C GLY A 139 -8.99 -24.44 36.25
N VAL A 140 -8.78 -25.57 35.59
CA VAL A 140 -9.15 -25.76 34.18
C VAL A 140 -10.66 -25.98 34.08
N SER A 141 -11.38 -25.01 33.49
CA SER A 141 -12.81 -25.09 33.20
C SER A 141 -13.07 -24.83 31.73
N ASP A 142 -14.28 -25.13 31.25
CA ASP A 142 -14.68 -24.85 29.87
C ASP A 142 -14.63 -23.36 29.53
N GLU A 143 -14.89 -22.49 30.49
CA GLU A 143 -14.81 -21.03 30.33
C GLU A 143 -13.36 -20.58 30.09
N VAL A 144 -12.42 -21.17 30.84
CA VAL A 144 -10.98 -20.86 30.71
C VAL A 144 -10.42 -21.34 29.38
N VAL A 145 -10.88 -22.50 28.89
CA VAL A 145 -10.52 -23.00 27.56
C VAL A 145 -11.15 -22.12 26.47
N SER A 146 -12.39 -21.66 26.67
CA SER A 146 -13.07 -20.74 25.73
C SER A 146 -12.33 -19.43 25.58
N ALA A 147 -11.76 -18.89 26.65
CA ALA A 147 -10.93 -17.68 26.61
C ALA A 147 -9.70 -17.84 25.72
N LEU A 148 -8.99 -18.97 25.84
CA LEU A 148 -7.86 -19.30 24.96
C LEU A 148 -8.27 -19.38 23.48
N ILE A 149 -9.40 -20.05 23.22
CA ILE A 149 -9.96 -20.16 21.87
C ILE A 149 -10.33 -18.78 21.30
N GLY A 150 -10.89 -17.88 22.13
CA GLY A 150 -11.18 -16.50 21.75
C GLY A 150 -9.95 -15.74 21.24
N GLY A 151 -8.82 -15.86 21.95
CA GLY A 151 -7.54 -15.28 21.52
C GLY A 151 -7.04 -15.86 20.19
N VAL A 152 -7.20 -17.16 19.97
CA VAL A 152 -6.84 -17.81 18.69
C VAL A 152 -7.73 -17.29 17.54
N ILE A 153 -9.02 -17.12 17.78
CA ILE A 153 -9.95 -16.56 16.77
C ILE A 153 -9.53 -15.14 16.37
N VAL A 154 -9.23 -14.28 17.35
CA VAL A 154 -8.73 -12.91 17.07
C VAL A 154 -7.49 -12.98 16.18
N SER A 155 -6.54 -13.85 16.52
CA SER A 155 -5.30 -14.06 15.75
C SER A 155 -5.56 -14.44 14.30
N MET A 156 -6.42 -15.42 14.07
CA MET A 156 -6.72 -15.91 12.72
C MET A 156 -7.44 -14.87 11.87
N VAL A 157 -8.43 -14.20 12.44
CA VAL A 157 -9.25 -13.22 11.69
C VAL A 157 -8.41 -12.00 11.31
N THR A 158 -7.61 -11.45 12.24
CA THR A 158 -6.76 -10.28 11.96
C THR A 158 -5.70 -10.59 10.90
N SER A 159 -5.10 -11.77 10.92
CA SER A 159 -4.14 -12.22 9.92
C SER A 159 -4.80 -12.39 8.54
N LEU A 160 -5.99 -12.99 8.49
CA LEU A 160 -6.74 -13.19 7.25
C LEU A 160 -7.11 -11.86 6.58
N ILE A 161 -7.56 -10.86 7.34
CA ILE A 161 -7.86 -9.52 6.83
C ILE A 161 -6.59 -8.92 6.19
N GLY A 162 -5.43 -8.98 6.86
CA GLY A 162 -4.18 -8.48 6.33
C GLY A 162 -3.76 -9.12 5.02
N LEU A 163 -3.91 -10.45 4.90
CA LEU A 163 -3.64 -11.19 3.67
C LEU A 163 -4.57 -10.79 2.53
N VAL A 164 -5.87 -10.68 2.79
CA VAL A 164 -6.87 -10.28 1.78
C VAL A 164 -6.56 -8.87 1.25
N LEU A 165 -6.24 -7.92 2.13
CA LEU A 165 -5.86 -6.56 1.73
C LEU A 165 -4.59 -6.55 0.88
N MET A 166 -3.56 -7.32 1.25
CA MET A 166 -2.33 -7.45 0.47
C MET A 166 -2.61 -8.06 -0.92
N MET A 167 -3.38 -9.14 -0.99
CA MET A 167 -3.74 -9.77 -2.27
C MET A 167 -4.49 -8.79 -3.18
N TRP A 168 -5.44 -8.05 -2.63
CA TRP A 168 -6.19 -7.04 -3.37
C TRP A 168 -5.28 -5.90 -3.84
N GLY A 169 -4.39 -5.41 -2.98
CA GLY A 169 -3.39 -4.40 -3.33
C GLY A 169 -2.49 -4.83 -4.49
N ASN A 170 -1.96 -6.05 -4.43
CA ASN A 170 -1.12 -6.61 -5.49
C ASN A 170 -1.89 -6.77 -6.82
N ALA A 171 -3.13 -7.26 -6.78
CA ALA A 171 -3.97 -7.37 -7.98
C ALA A 171 -4.21 -5.99 -8.61
N LYS A 172 -4.59 -4.99 -7.79
CA LYS A 172 -4.79 -3.62 -8.26
C LYS A 172 -3.50 -3.00 -8.82
N ALA A 173 -2.35 -3.24 -8.19
CA ALA A 173 -1.05 -2.75 -8.67
C ALA A 173 -0.69 -3.33 -10.04
N GLY A 174 -0.91 -4.63 -10.24
CA GLY A 174 -0.69 -5.29 -11.53
C GLY A 174 -1.60 -4.76 -12.65
N ASP A 175 -2.87 -4.50 -12.35
CA ASP A 175 -3.82 -3.93 -13.33
C ASP A 175 -3.44 -2.48 -13.70
N VAL A 176 -3.00 -1.69 -12.73
CA VAL A 176 -2.56 -0.31 -12.95
C VAL A 176 -1.29 -0.29 -13.80
N LEU A 177 -0.32 -1.16 -13.49
CA LEU A 177 0.93 -1.25 -14.25
C LEU A 177 0.66 -1.59 -15.73
N LYS A 178 -0.16 -2.62 -16.00
CA LYS A 178 -0.55 -3.00 -17.37
C LYS A 178 -1.21 -1.84 -18.14
N LYS A 179 -2.05 -1.06 -17.46
CA LYS A 179 -2.69 0.11 -18.08
C LYS A 179 -1.66 1.17 -18.45
N VAL A 180 -0.78 1.55 -17.51
CA VAL A 180 0.26 2.57 -17.73
C VAL A 180 1.25 2.14 -18.83
N GLU A 181 1.59 0.85 -18.90
CA GLU A 181 2.44 0.31 -19.99
C GLU A 181 1.73 0.29 -21.34
N GLY A 182 0.40 0.11 -21.37
CA GLY A 182 -0.39 0.16 -22.61
C GLY A 182 -0.61 1.57 -23.12
N ASP A 183 -0.52 2.58 -22.28
CA ASP A 183 -0.68 4.00 -22.62
C ASP A 183 0.68 4.67 -23.03
N LYS A 184 1.82 3.92 -22.99
CA LYS A 184 3.15 4.34 -23.52
C LYS A 184 3.12 4.35 -25.04
#